data_eb0d0c553311e3d4a4438365f8c8dbf8
#
_entry.id   eb0d0c553311e3d4a4438365f8c8dbf8
#
_cell.length_a   1.000
_cell.length_b   1.000
_cell.length_c   1.000
_cell.angle_alpha   90.00
_cell.angle_beta   90.00
_cell.angle_gamma   90.00
#
_symmetry.space_group_name_H-M   'P 1'
#
loop_
_entity.id
_entity.type
_entity.pdbx_description
1 polymer ?
#
loop_
_entity_poly.entity_id
_entity_poly.type
_entity_poly.pdbx_seq_one_letter_code
_entity_poly.pdbx_strand_id
1 'polypeptide(L)'
;TVVLSIGLSLISVGVASFGGGSGAKDYGSVENLLIALVVLVVILIFKHCTKGVLSYSCILLGIIFGYVLCAVLPLFLSPTGVTAEGVEYTKAWVLNWDKVAQASWFAVPEIMPVPIVFDVRAIAPVMIMFIVTAVETVGDISGVMEGGMGREATDRELSGGIICDGLGSSFAAIFGVLPNTSFSQNVGLVTMTKVVNRFALACGAVFLILCGLFPKLAAVVSIMPQSVLGGAAVIMFSSIVMSGIQLITREPLTARSMTIVSVALGLGYGLGANSAVLAGLPQAVQLVFGGSGIVPAAFVAIVLNILLPKEKPAEN
;
A
#
# COMPACT_ATOMS: atom_id res chain seq x y z
N THR A 1 7.56 -9.17 10.87
CA THR A 1 6.76 -10.20 10.16
C THR A 1 5.56 -9.58 9.46
N VAL A 2 4.75 -8.73 10.16
CA VAL A 2 3.53 -8.11 9.61
C VAL A 2 3.83 -7.27 8.37
N VAL A 3 4.76 -6.32 8.44
CA VAL A 3 5.16 -5.46 7.32
C VAL A 3 5.61 -6.28 6.10
N LEU A 4 6.38 -7.34 6.35
CA LEU A 4 6.81 -8.25 5.27
C LEU A 4 5.62 -8.97 4.63
N SER A 5 4.65 -9.44 5.43
CA SER A 5 3.43 -10.08 4.94
C SER A 5 2.56 -9.12 4.12
N ILE A 6 2.45 -7.85 4.54
CA ILE A 6 1.77 -6.79 3.79
C ILE A 6 2.42 -6.63 2.41
N GLY A 7 3.74 -6.44 2.38
CA GLY A 7 4.47 -6.27 1.12
C GLY A 7 4.28 -7.45 0.17
N LEU A 8 4.41 -8.67 0.66
CA LEU A 8 4.21 -9.88 -0.15
C LEU A 8 2.79 -10.00 -0.71
N SER A 9 1.77 -9.70 0.10
CA SER A 9 0.37 -9.74 -0.34
C SER A 9 0.07 -8.68 -1.42
N LEU A 10 0.70 -7.51 -1.32
CA LEU A 10 0.49 -6.42 -2.27
C LEU A 10 1.25 -6.62 -3.60
N ILE A 11 2.33 -7.41 -3.63
CA ILE A 11 3.05 -7.68 -4.89
C ILE A 11 2.12 -8.28 -5.94
N SER A 12 1.25 -9.21 -5.56
CA SER A 12 0.28 -9.82 -6.49
C SER A 12 -0.66 -8.78 -7.11
N VAL A 13 -1.10 -7.81 -6.30
CA VAL A 13 -1.94 -6.67 -6.76
C VAL A 13 -1.13 -5.77 -7.71
N GLY A 14 0.13 -5.51 -7.38
CA GLY A 14 1.04 -4.74 -8.23
C GLY A 14 1.24 -5.40 -9.60
N VAL A 15 1.46 -6.70 -9.63
CA VAL A 15 1.62 -7.48 -10.86
C VAL A 15 0.31 -7.56 -11.67
N ALA A 16 -0.84 -7.68 -11.01
CA ALA A 16 -2.13 -7.59 -11.68
C ALA A 16 -2.34 -6.22 -12.36
N SER A 17 -1.97 -5.14 -11.67
CA SER A 17 -1.98 -3.80 -12.26
C SER A 17 -0.97 -3.64 -13.39
N PHE A 18 0.21 -4.27 -13.28
CA PHE A 18 1.24 -4.31 -14.32
C PHE A 18 0.71 -4.90 -15.64
N GLY A 19 -0.16 -5.90 -15.53
CA GLY A 19 -0.87 -6.48 -16.68
C GLY A 19 -2.03 -5.63 -17.23
N GLY A 20 -2.31 -4.45 -16.69
CA GLY A 20 -3.42 -3.59 -17.10
C GLY A 20 -4.64 -3.64 -16.18
N GLY A 21 -4.58 -4.42 -15.08
CA GLY A 21 -5.67 -4.60 -14.13
C GLY A 21 -6.53 -5.84 -14.45
N SER A 22 -6.80 -6.65 -13.44
CA SER A 22 -7.50 -7.95 -13.57
C SER A 22 -8.93 -7.87 -14.16
N GLY A 23 -9.54 -6.68 -14.17
CA GLY A 23 -10.86 -6.44 -14.78
C GLY A 23 -10.82 -5.93 -16.22
N ALA A 24 -9.65 -5.68 -16.79
CA ALA A 24 -9.52 -5.17 -18.15
C ALA A 24 -9.72 -6.28 -19.18
N LYS A 25 -10.39 -5.96 -20.29
CA LYS A 25 -10.61 -6.91 -21.41
C LYS A 25 -9.30 -7.27 -22.13
N ASP A 26 -8.31 -6.40 -22.06
CA ASP A 26 -6.95 -6.56 -22.60
C ASP A 26 -5.92 -6.89 -21.51
N TYR A 27 -6.36 -7.48 -20.41
CA TYR A 27 -5.46 -7.92 -19.33
C TYR A 27 -4.34 -8.83 -19.85
N GLY A 28 -3.11 -8.52 -19.48
CA GLY A 28 -1.92 -9.26 -19.93
C GLY A 28 -1.50 -8.98 -21.38
N SER A 29 -2.09 -7.99 -22.04
CA SER A 29 -1.66 -7.60 -23.39
C SER A 29 -0.20 -7.13 -23.40
N VAL A 30 0.48 -7.36 -24.52
CA VAL A 30 1.88 -6.93 -24.72
C VAL A 30 2.02 -5.42 -24.54
N GLU A 31 1.01 -4.65 -24.96
CA GLU A 31 0.99 -3.19 -24.82
C GLU A 31 1.00 -2.78 -23.35
N ASN A 32 0.12 -3.35 -22.52
CA ASN A 32 0.06 -3.08 -21.08
C ASN A 32 1.37 -3.45 -20.39
N LEU A 33 1.93 -4.62 -20.70
CA LEU A 33 3.20 -5.09 -20.13
C LEU A 33 4.37 -4.19 -20.52
N LEU A 34 4.44 -3.73 -21.78
CA LEU A 34 5.48 -2.82 -22.24
C LEU A 34 5.38 -1.44 -21.57
N ILE A 35 4.17 -0.88 -21.45
CA ILE A 35 3.97 0.39 -20.77
C ILE A 35 4.44 0.29 -19.31
N ALA A 36 4.02 -0.74 -18.60
CA ALA A 36 4.41 -0.96 -17.22
C ALA A 36 5.92 -1.17 -17.06
N LEU A 37 6.53 -1.94 -17.97
CA LEU A 37 7.99 -2.15 -18.00
C LEU A 37 8.75 -0.84 -18.25
N VAL A 38 8.32 -0.03 -19.21
CA VAL A 38 8.94 1.27 -19.51
C VAL A 38 8.86 2.19 -18.28
N VAL A 39 7.70 2.28 -17.62
CA VAL A 39 7.53 3.06 -16.38
C VAL A 39 8.48 2.57 -15.29
N LEU A 40 8.58 1.26 -15.09
CA LEU A 40 9.49 0.66 -14.12
C LEU A 40 10.95 1.01 -14.44
N VAL A 41 11.38 0.87 -15.68
CA VAL A 41 12.75 1.21 -16.12
C VAL A 41 13.04 2.69 -15.91
N VAL A 42 12.11 3.58 -16.25
CA VAL A 42 12.23 5.03 -16.05
C VAL A 42 12.41 5.36 -14.56
N ILE A 43 11.62 4.73 -13.68
CA ILE A 43 11.79 4.90 -12.22
C ILE A 43 13.18 4.46 -11.77
N LEU A 44 13.68 3.31 -12.25
CA LEU A 44 15.02 2.81 -11.92
C LEU A 44 16.11 3.75 -12.40
N ILE A 45 15.98 4.31 -13.61
CA ILE A 45 16.92 5.30 -14.15
C ILE A 45 16.94 6.54 -13.25
N PHE A 46 15.78 7.13 -12.93
CA PHE A 46 15.72 8.28 -12.03
C PHE A 46 16.30 7.96 -10.64
N LYS A 47 16.02 6.78 -10.11
CA LYS A 47 16.49 6.38 -8.78
C LYS A 47 18.01 6.20 -8.71
N HIS A 48 18.63 5.62 -9.73
CA HIS A 48 20.03 5.23 -9.70
C HIS A 48 20.97 6.17 -10.48
N CYS A 49 20.47 6.83 -11.54
CA CYS A 49 21.29 7.68 -12.38
C CYS A 49 21.20 9.17 -12.01
N THR A 50 20.23 9.57 -11.15
CA THR A 50 20.10 10.95 -10.71
C THR A 50 20.37 11.11 -9.21
N LYS A 51 20.55 12.36 -8.74
CA LYS A 51 20.81 12.68 -7.33
C LYS A 51 19.81 13.76 -6.85
N GLY A 52 19.66 13.86 -5.52
CA GLY A 52 18.83 14.88 -4.89
C GLY A 52 17.34 14.70 -5.17
N VAL A 53 16.62 15.80 -5.43
CA VAL A 53 15.16 15.83 -5.56
C VAL A 53 14.64 14.89 -6.65
N LEU A 54 15.34 14.76 -7.77
CA LEU A 54 14.95 13.88 -8.88
C LEU A 54 14.98 12.41 -8.48
N SER A 55 15.98 11.99 -7.71
CA SER A 55 16.07 10.61 -7.22
C SER A 55 14.99 10.30 -6.16
N TYR A 56 14.66 11.26 -5.29
CA TYR A 56 13.59 11.09 -4.29
C TYR A 56 12.20 11.07 -4.92
N SER A 57 12.00 11.83 -6.01
CA SER A 57 10.72 11.91 -6.74
C SER A 57 10.63 10.89 -7.88
N CYS A 58 11.50 9.89 -7.94
CA CYS A 58 11.60 8.97 -9.08
C CYS A 58 10.28 8.26 -9.41
N ILE A 59 9.50 7.87 -8.40
CA ILE A 59 8.19 7.22 -8.58
C ILE A 59 7.20 8.17 -9.24
N LEU A 60 7.10 9.41 -8.71
CA LEU A 60 6.22 10.44 -9.28
C LEU A 60 6.61 10.77 -10.73
N LEU A 61 7.90 10.95 -10.99
CA LEU A 61 8.42 11.23 -12.34
C LEU A 61 8.14 10.07 -13.29
N GLY A 62 8.29 8.83 -12.85
CA GLY A 62 7.96 7.65 -13.64
C GLY A 62 6.46 7.55 -13.95
N ILE A 63 5.61 7.86 -13.00
CA ILE A 63 4.14 7.91 -13.20
C ILE A 63 3.78 9.02 -14.20
N ILE A 64 4.33 10.22 -14.04
CA ILE A 64 4.10 11.35 -14.98
C ILE A 64 4.56 10.96 -16.39
N PHE A 65 5.75 10.35 -16.51
CA PHE A 65 6.25 9.88 -17.80
C PHE A 65 5.30 8.85 -18.43
N GLY A 66 4.85 7.84 -17.64
CA GLY A 66 3.91 6.83 -18.12
C GLY A 66 2.56 7.42 -18.53
N TYR A 67 2.09 8.44 -17.80
CA TYR A 67 0.87 9.18 -18.14
C TYR A 67 1.00 9.91 -19.47
N VAL A 68 2.11 10.63 -19.67
CA VAL A 68 2.41 11.32 -20.94
C VAL A 68 2.56 10.30 -22.08
N LEU A 69 3.22 9.18 -21.83
CA LEU A 69 3.36 8.10 -22.80
C LEU A 69 1.98 7.61 -23.26
N CYS A 70 1.07 7.32 -22.32
CA CYS A 70 -0.29 6.87 -22.62
C CYS A 70 -1.14 7.96 -23.31
N ALA A 71 -0.85 9.25 -23.11
CA ALA A 71 -1.50 10.34 -23.81
C ALA A 71 -1.04 10.44 -25.29
N VAL A 72 0.19 10.07 -25.58
CA VAL A 72 0.79 10.14 -26.93
C VAL A 72 0.56 8.83 -27.72
N LEU A 73 0.45 7.71 -27.04
CA LEU A 73 0.33 6.39 -27.66
C LEU A 73 -0.83 6.25 -28.67
N PRO A 74 -2.02 6.87 -28.46
CA PRO A 74 -3.13 6.81 -29.44
C PRO A 74 -2.79 7.38 -30.82
N LEU A 75 -1.72 8.18 -30.95
CA LEU A 75 -1.25 8.69 -32.24
C LEU A 75 -0.57 7.61 -33.10
N PHE A 76 -0.07 6.54 -32.45
CA PHE A 76 0.71 5.49 -33.10
C PHE A 76 0.03 4.12 -33.05
N LEU A 77 -0.81 3.87 -32.07
CA LEU A 77 -1.49 2.60 -31.82
C LEU A 77 -3.01 2.80 -31.74
N SER A 78 -3.76 1.81 -32.22
CA SER A 78 -5.22 1.84 -32.17
C SER A 78 -5.72 1.84 -30.72
N PRO A 79 -6.54 2.82 -30.31
CA PRO A 79 -7.08 2.92 -28.95
C PRO A 79 -8.15 1.86 -28.67
N THR A 80 -8.67 1.20 -29.71
CA THR A 80 -9.68 0.16 -29.62
C THR A 80 -9.09 -1.21 -29.91
N GLY A 81 -9.64 -2.23 -29.27
CA GLY A 81 -9.38 -3.63 -29.54
C GLY A 81 -10.70 -4.36 -29.83
N VAL A 82 -10.62 -5.54 -30.38
CA VAL A 82 -11.78 -6.40 -30.68
C VAL A 82 -11.60 -7.70 -29.88
N THR A 83 -12.64 -8.11 -29.15
CA THR A 83 -12.64 -9.40 -28.45
C THR A 83 -12.78 -10.55 -29.45
N ALA A 84 -12.49 -11.78 -29.00
CA ALA A 84 -12.69 -12.98 -29.81
C ALA A 84 -14.15 -13.16 -30.30
N GLU A 85 -15.09 -12.52 -29.62
CA GLU A 85 -16.52 -12.50 -29.95
C GLU A 85 -16.89 -11.35 -30.90
N GLY A 86 -15.95 -10.56 -31.39
CA GLY A 86 -16.18 -9.45 -32.30
C GLY A 86 -16.67 -8.14 -31.67
N VAL A 87 -16.65 -8.04 -30.32
CA VAL A 87 -17.07 -6.84 -29.61
C VAL A 87 -15.90 -5.86 -29.49
N GLU A 88 -16.10 -4.64 -29.98
CA GLU A 88 -15.11 -3.57 -29.80
C GLU A 88 -15.04 -3.12 -28.32
N TYR A 89 -13.85 -2.83 -27.85
CA TYR A 89 -13.59 -2.26 -26.52
C TYR A 89 -12.46 -1.24 -26.54
N THR A 90 -12.48 -0.31 -25.63
CA THR A 90 -11.36 0.63 -25.41
C THR A 90 -10.28 -0.06 -24.59
N LYS A 91 -9.03 0.01 -25.02
CA LYS A 91 -7.89 -0.58 -24.33
C LYS A 91 -7.64 0.09 -22.98
N ALA A 92 -7.14 -0.65 -22.00
CA ALA A 92 -6.99 -0.20 -20.62
C ALA A 92 -5.96 0.93 -20.43
N TRP A 93 -5.02 1.10 -21.37
CA TRP A 93 -4.03 2.18 -21.32
C TRP A 93 -4.52 3.50 -21.91
N VAL A 94 -5.73 3.56 -22.50
CA VAL A 94 -6.32 4.77 -23.09
C VAL A 94 -6.89 5.67 -22.00
N LEU A 95 -6.50 6.96 -22.03
CA LEU A 95 -6.96 7.95 -21.07
C LEU A 95 -8.38 8.43 -21.42
N ASN A 96 -9.28 8.33 -20.46
CA ASN A 96 -10.66 8.81 -20.60
C ASN A 96 -10.77 10.28 -20.16
N TRP A 97 -10.48 11.20 -21.05
CA TRP A 97 -10.52 12.64 -20.78
C TRP A 97 -11.93 13.18 -20.48
N ASP A 98 -12.99 12.49 -20.91
CA ASP A 98 -14.38 12.91 -20.66
C ASP A 98 -14.68 12.93 -19.16
N LYS A 99 -14.14 12.00 -18.39
CA LYS A 99 -14.27 12.00 -16.93
C LYS A 99 -13.68 13.28 -16.29
N VAL A 100 -12.55 13.74 -16.83
CA VAL A 100 -11.91 14.99 -16.34
C VAL A 100 -12.72 16.21 -16.75
N ALA A 101 -13.24 16.21 -17.98
CA ALA A 101 -14.06 17.30 -18.48
C ALA A 101 -15.35 17.48 -17.66
N GLN A 102 -16.00 16.37 -17.29
CA GLN A 102 -17.25 16.35 -16.53
C GLN A 102 -17.06 16.60 -15.02
N ALA A 103 -15.85 16.41 -14.48
CA ALA A 103 -15.57 16.64 -13.08
C ALA A 103 -15.73 18.12 -12.70
N SER A 104 -16.34 18.40 -11.56
CA SER A 104 -16.49 19.74 -11.01
C SER A 104 -15.13 20.30 -10.61
N TRP A 105 -15.01 21.65 -10.64
CA TRP A 105 -13.80 22.32 -10.17
C TRP A 105 -13.67 22.26 -8.66
N PHE A 106 -14.78 22.36 -7.94
CA PHE A 106 -14.82 22.39 -6.49
C PHE A 106 -15.95 21.51 -5.98
N ALA A 107 -15.69 20.74 -4.95
CA ALA A 107 -16.71 19.99 -4.22
C ALA A 107 -16.38 20.00 -2.73
N VAL A 108 -17.43 20.10 -1.92
CA VAL A 108 -17.33 19.96 -0.47
C VAL A 108 -17.57 18.49 -0.12
N PRO A 109 -16.75 17.90 0.74
CA PRO A 109 -16.96 16.52 1.18
C PRO A 109 -18.33 16.36 1.85
N GLU A 110 -19.05 15.33 1.49
CA GLU A 110 -20.34 14.99 2.13
C GLU A 110 -20.07 14.39 3.51
N ILE A 111 -20.88 14.80 4.49
CA ILE A 111 -20.85 14.24 5.83
C ILE A 111 -21.80 13.04 5.85
N MET A 112 -21.31 11.89 6.31
CA MET A 112 -22.06 10.64 6.41
C MET A 112 -22.72 10.19 5.09
N PRO A 113 -21.95 10.05 3.98
CA PRO A 113 -22.51 9.63 2.69
C PRO A 113 -23.02 8.18 2.73
N VAL A 114 -22.62 7.40 3.74
CA VAL A 114 -23.01 6.00 3.95
C VAL A 114 -23.75 5.89 5.28
N PRO A 115 -24.89 5.18 5.35
CA PRO A 115 -25.60 4.97 6.59
C PRO A 115 -24.76 4.14 7.58
N ILE A 116 -24.81 4.52 8.87
CA ILE A 116 -24.14 3.75 9.92
C ILE A 116 -24.93 2.47 10.18
N VAL A 117 -24.29 1.33 9.96
CA VAL A 117 -24.84 0.02 10.23
C VAL A 117 -23.94 -0.70 11.24
N PHE A 118 -24.53 -1.17 12.34
CA PHE A 118 -23.82 -1.97 13.34
C PHE A 118 -24.01 -3.46 13.04
N ASP A 119 -22.96 -4.10 12.54
CA ASP A 119 -22.90 -5.55 12.37
C ASP A 119 -21.72 -6.11 13.15
N VAL A 120 -22.01 -6.95 14.14
CA VAL A 120 -20.98 -7.61 14.98
C VAL A 120 -20.02 -8.44 14.14
N ARG A 121 -20.48 -8.97 12.99
CA ARG A 121 -19.65 -9.75 12.06
C ARG A 121 -18.57 -8.90 11.39
N ALA A 122 -18.84 -7.63 11.18
CA ALA A 122 -17.89 -6.67 10.62
C ALA A 122 -16.99 -6.06 11.71
N ILE A 123 -17.51 -5.85 12.92
CA ILE A 123 -16.78 -5.22 14.01
C ILE A 123 -15.56 -6.06 14.43
N ALA A 124 -15.70 -7.38 14.57
CA ALA A 124 -14.61 -8.23 15.03
C ALA A 124 -13.38 -8.24 14.09
N PRO A 125 -13.49 -8.41 12.76
CA PRO A 125 -12.37 -8.27 11.85
C PRO A 125 -11.72 -6.89 11.88
N VAL A 126 -12.52 -5.83 11.95
CA VAL A 126 -12.03 -4.44 12.00
C VAL A 126 -11.24 -4.19 13.29
N MET A 127 -11.70 -4.66 14.44
CA MET A 127 -10.97 -4.56 15.71
C MET A 127 -9.61 -5.25 15.64
N ILE A 128 -9.54 -6.45 15.04
CA ILE A 128 -8.26 -7.15 14.83
C ILE A 128 -7.34 -6.35 13.93
N MET A 129 -7.87 -5.79 12.83
CA MET A 129 -7.09 -4.93 11.94
C MET A 129 -6.54 -3.69 12.65
N PHE A 130 -7.30 -3.05 13.53
CA PHE A 130 -6.80 -1.92 14.32
C PHE A 130 -5.66 -2.30 15.27
N ILE A 131 -5.65 -3.51 15.82
CA ILE A 131 -4.50 -4.00 16.60
C ILE A 131 -3.28 -4.17 15.69
N VAL A 132 -3.47 -4.69 14.49
CA VAL A 132 -2.39 -4.87 13.51
C VAL A 132 -1.82 -3.52 13.07
N THR A 133 -2.68 -2.55 12.73
CA THR A 133 -2.23 -1.20 12.33
C THR A 133 -1.54 -0.46 13.47
N ALA A 134 -1.98 -0.64 14.72
CA ALA A 134 -1.30 -0.08 15.89
C ALA A 134 0.15 -0.60 16.02
N VAL A 135 0.37 -1.91 15.79
CA VAL A 135 1.73 -2.50 15.78
C VAL A 135 2.56 -1.95 14.62
N GLU A 136 1.96 -1.78 13.44
CA GLU A 136 2.60 -1.18 12.28
C GLU A 136 3.02 0.27 12.57
N THR A 137 2.11 1.07 13.12
CA THR A 137 2.35 2.47 13.51
C THR A 137 3.50 2.60 14.51
N VAL A 138 3.58 1.70 15.51
CA VAL A 138 4.73 1.65 16.45
C VAL A 138 6.04 1.41 15.69
N GLY A 139 6.04 0.47 14.74
CA GLY A 139 7.22 0.16 13.91
C GLY A 139 7.65 1.36 13.06
N ASP A 140 6.70 2.03 12.42
CA ASP A 140 6.94 3.17 11.54
C ASP A 140 7.45 4.39 12.32
N ILE A 141 6.85 4.72 13.46
CA ILE A 141 7.30 5.81 14.32
C ILE A 141 8.72 5.54 14.81
N SER A 142 9.00 4.32 15.29
CA SER A 142 10.33 3.93 15.70
C SER A 142 11.33 4.08 14.55
N GLY A 143 10.97 3.62 13.36
CA GLY A 143 11.81 3.75 12.17
C GLY A 143 12.07 5.20 11.76
N VAL A 144 11.07 6.07 11.83
CA VAL A 144 11.22 7.52 11.54
C VAL A 144 12.11 8.20 12.60
N MET A 145 11.92 7.88 13.87
CA MET A 145 12.71 8.48 14.95
C MET A 145 14.17 8.07 14.88
N GLU A 146 14.45 6.79 14.66
CA GLU A 146 15.82 6.32 14.50
C GLU A 146 16.44 6.78 13.16
N GLY A 147 15.73 6.53 12.06
CA GLY A 147 16.22 6.85 10.73
C GLY A 147 16.31 8.35 10.46
N GLY A 148 15.34 9.14 10.92
CA GLY A 148 15.26 10.58 10.70
C GLY A 148 16.00 11.40 11.73
N MET A 149 15.78 11.12 13.03
CA MET A 149 16.28 11.93 14.15
C MET A 149 17.47 11.32 14.86
N GLY A 150 17.85 10.07 14.58
CA GLY A 150 19.00 9.38 15.17
C GLY A 150 18.82 9.04 16.66
N ARG A 151 17.58 8.89 17.13
CA ARG A 151 17.24 8.51 18.50
C ARG A 151 16.06 7.54 18.56
N GLU A 152 15.93 6.85 19.65
CA GLU A 152 14.75 6.01 19.90
C GLU A 152 13.48 6.85 20.12
N ALA A 153 12.34 6.25 19.78
CA ALA A 153 11.03 6.83 20.06
C ALA A 153 10.72 6.70 21.56
N THR A 154 10.13 7.73 22.13
CA THR A 154 9.67 7.71 23.52
C THR A 154 8.26 7.08 23.59
N ASP A 155 7.90 6.50 24.75
CA ASP A 155 6.56 5.93 24.99
C ASP A 155 5.43 6.94 24.71
N ARG A 156 5.69 8.23 24.98
CA ARG A 156 4.74 9.31 24.72
C ARG A 156 4.54 9.54 23.21
N GLU A 157 5.59 9.43 22.42
CA GLU A 157 5.53 9.57 20.96
C GLU A 157 4.82 8.37 20.34
N LEU A 158 5.12 7.17 20.80
CA LEU A 158 4.45 5.95 20.36
C LEU A 158 2.95 5.99 20.69
N SER A 159 2.62 6.27 21.93
CA SER A 159 1.23 6.36 22.40
C SER A 159 0.48 7.49 21.66
N GLY A 160 1.11 8.67 21.52
CA GLY A 160 0.53 9.78 20.77
C GLY A 160 0.27 9.48 19.31
N GLY A 161 1.16 8.72 18.66
CA GLY A 161 1.01 8.28 17.28
C GLY A 161 -0.17 7.33 17.08
N ILE A 162 -0.33 6.33 17.96
CA ILE A 162 -1.46 5.39 17.91
C ILE A 162 -2.79 6.13 18.13
N ILE A 163 -2.83 7.05 19.09
CA ILE A 163 -4.04 7.87 19.34
C ILE A 163 -4.35 8.74 18.11
N CYS A 164 -3.35 9.35 17.50
CA CYS A 164 -3.52 10.17 16.30
C CYS A 164 -4.07 9.35 15.13
N ASP A 165 -3.56 8.14 14.93
CA ASP A 165 -4.01 7.21 13.89
C ASP A 165 -5.49 6.79 14.11
N GLY A 166 -5.85 6.43 15.35
CA GLY A 166 -7.22 6.09 15.72
C GLY A 166 -8.20 7.25 15.58
N LEU A 167 -7.81 8.47 16.01
CA LEU A 167 -8.63 9.67 15.85
C LEU A 167 -8.77 10.07 14.38
N GLY A 168 -7.69 9.95 13.59
CA GLY A 168 -7.70 10.19 12.16
C GLY A 168 -8.66 9.25 11.44
N SER A 169 -8.61 7.95 11.75
CA SER A 169 -9.52 6.94 11.22
C SER A 169 -10.99 7.22 11.60
N SER A 170 -11.23 7.63 12.85
CA SER A 170 -12.57 8.00 13.31
C SER A 170 -13.10 9.24 12.57
N PHE A 171 -12.23 10.23 12.33
CA PHE A 171 -12.57 11.43 11.57
C PHE A 171 -12.83 11.07 10.09
N ALA A 172 -12.02 10.23 9.48
CA ALA A 172 -12.20 9.74 8.12
C ALA A 172 -13.55 9.04 7.92
N ALA A 173 -13.98 8.24 8.91
CA ALA A 173 -15.26 7.54 8.88
C ALA A 173 -16.46 8.48 8.79
N ILE A 174 -16.40 9.69 9.37
CA ILE A 174 -17.46 10.71 9.26
C ILE A 174 -17.70 11.11 7.80
N PHE A 175 -16.66 11.05 6.97
CA PHE A 175 -16.75 11.36 5.53
C PHE A 175 -16.92 10.10 4.67
N GLY A 176 -17.20 8.94 5.28
CA GLY A 176 -17.36 7.67 4.55
C GLY A 176 -16.07 7.15 3.92
N VAL A 177 -14.91 7.60 4.41
CA VAL A 177 -13.59 7.16 3.95
C VAL A 177 -13.12 6.00 4.80
N LEU A 178 -12.35 5.07 4.20
CA LEU A 178 -11.74 3.96 4.88
C LEU A 178 -10.76 4.44 5.98
N PRO A 179 -10.54 3.62 7.02
CA PRO A 179 -9.56 3.94 8.05
C PRO A 179 -8.18 4.22 7.46
N ASN A 180 -7.49 5.22 8.02
CA ASN A 180 -6.11 5.51 7.68
C ASN A 180 -5.15 4.69 8.56
N THR A 181 -3.92 4.54 8.10
CA THR A 181 -2.80 3.97 8.86
C THR A 181 -1.51 4.70 8.49
N SER A 182 -0.45 4.48 9.25
CA SER A 182 0.87 4.96 8.90
C SER A 182 1.34 4.36 7.57
N PHE A 183 2.16 5.09 6.82
CA PHE A 183 2.65 4.66 5.51
C PHE A 183 4.14 4.32 5.59
N SER A 184 4.45 3.04 5.77
CA SER A 184 5.79 2.51 6.05
C SER A 184 6.86 2.92 5.02
N GLN A 185 6.48 3.17 3.77
CA GLN A 185 7.42 3.64 2.74
C GLN A 185 8.01 5.02 3.06
N ASN A 186 7.27 5.87 3.77
CA ASN A 186 7.77 7.18 4.18
C ASN A 186 8.93 7.06 5.19
N VAL A 187 9.03 5.98 5.93
CA VAL A 187 10.15 5.71 6.83
C VAL A 187 11.47 5.71 6.05
N GLY A 188 11.50 5.00 4.93
CA GLY A 188 12.66 4.99 4.03
C GLY A 188 12.99 6.37 3.46
N LEU A 189 11.96 7.13 3.04
CA LEU A 189 12.12 8.48 2.51
C LEU A 189 12.67 9.44 3.58
N VAL A 190 12.12 9.41 4.79
CA VAL A 190 12.59 10.23 5.91
C VAL A 190 14.03 9.86 6.31
N THR A 191 14.36 8.58 6.34
CA THR A 191 15.71 8.10 6.62
C THR A 191 16.74 8.64 5.61
N MET A 192 16.36 8.72 4.33
CA MET A 192 17.21 9.22 3.25
C MET A 192 17.32 10.75 3.24
N THR A 193 16.18 11.44 3.38
CA THR A 193 16.10 12.90 3.26
C THR A 193 16.41 13.65 4.55
N LYS A 194 16.24 12.98 5.69
CA LYS A 194 16.33 13.58 7.04
C LYS A 194 15.33 14.73 7.26
N VAL A 195 14.25 14.78 6.47
CA VAL A 195 13.20 15.78 6.62
C VAL A 195 12.23 15.33 7.70
N VAL A 196 12.39 15.90 8.89
CA VAL A 196 11.56 15.63 10.08
C VAL A 196 10.85 16.89 10.59
N ASN A 197 10.88 17.97 9.83
CA ASN A 197 10.27 19.23 10.23
C ASN A 197 8.75 19.13 10.17
N ARG A 198 8.09 19.37 11.31
CA ARG A 198 6.63 19.32 11.44
C ARG A 198 5.91 20.28 10.50
N PHE A 199 6.49 21.47 10.26
CA PHE A 199 5.90 22.45 9.35
C PHE A 199 5.90 21.94 7.90
N ALA A 200 6.99 21.34 7.44
CA ALA A 200 7.07 20.77 6.09
C ALA A 200 6.03 19.65 5.90
N LEU A 201 5.87 18.77 6.90
CA LEU A 201 4.86 17.71 6.88
C LEU A 201 3.43 18.28 6.90
N ALA A 202 3.18 19.32 7.70
CA ALA A 202 1.89 20.00 7.72
C ALA A 202 1.54 20.63 6.37
N CYS A 203 2.50 21.24 5.67
CA CYS A 203 2.29 21.76 4.30
C CYS A 203 1.88 20.65 3.33
N GLY A 204 2.47 19.45 3.45
CA GLY A 204 2.06 18.28 2.68
C GLY A 204 0.60 17.87 2.97
N ALA A 205 0.21 17.84 4.23
CA ALA A 205 -1.17 17.55 4.63
C ALA A 205 -2.18 18.59 4.08
N VAL A 206 -1.85 19.88 4.16
CA VAL A 206 -2.67 20.96 3.58
C VAL A 206 -2.80 20.80 2.06
N PHE A 207 -1.70 20.45 1.38
CA PHE A 207 -1.74 20.16 -0.05
C PHE A 207 -2.70 19.01 -0.40
N LEU A 208 -2.68 17.92 0.38
CA LEU A 208 -3.60 16.80 0.19
C LEU A 208 -5.07 17.22 0.42
N ILE A 209 -5.35 18.04 1.43
CA ILE A 209 -6.70 18.59 1.67
C ILE A 209 -7.15 19.42 0.46
N LEU A 210 -6.29 20.29 -0.06
CA LEU A 210 -6.59 21.08 -1.26
C LEU A 210 -6.87 20.18 -2.48
N CYS A 211 -6.08 19.13 -2.68
CA CYS A 211 -6.35 18.14 -3.73
C CYS A 211 -7.72 17.46 -3.57
N GLY A 212 -8.15 17.19 -2.35
CA GLY A 212 -9.47 16.63 -2.06
C GLY A 212 -10.63 17.59 -2.37
N LEU A 213 -10.42 18.89 -2.23
CA LEU A 213 -11.42 19.92 -2.54
C LEU A 213 -11.57 20.19 -4.05
N PHE A 214 -10.61 19.74 -4.86
CA PHE A 214 -10.61 19.92 -6.32
C PHE A 214 -10.83 18.59 -7.06
N PRO A 215 -12.09 18.15 -7.30
CA PRO A 215 -12.39 16.88 -7.98
C PRO A 215 -11.75 16.73 -9.35
N LYS A 216 -11.45 17.81 -10.04
CA LYS A 216 -10.68 17.76 -11.31
C LYS A 216 -9.30 17.13 -11.14
N LEU A 217 -8.59 17.44 -10.05
CA LEU A 217 -7.30 16.82 -9.74
C LEU A 217 -7.47 15.33 -9.45
N ALA A 218 -8.49 14.98 -8.66
CA ALA A 218 -8.83 13.59 -8.40
C ALA A 218 -9.21 12.83 -9.69
N ALA A 219 -9.96 13.46 -10.60
CA ALA A 219 -10.31 12.88 -11.90
C ALA A 219 -9.08 12.61 -12.76
N VAL A 220 -8.11 13.54 -12.84
CA VAL A 220 -6.84 13.34 -13.55
C VAL A 220 -6.10 12.12 -12.99
N VAL A 221 -6.04 11.96 -11.68
CA VAL A 221 -5.41 10.79 -11.05
C VAL A 221 -6.20 9.51 -11.33
N SER A 222 -7.55 9.58 -11.31
CA SER A 222 -8.42 8.41 -11.45
C SER A 222 -8.45 7.80 -12.85
N ILE A 223 -8.13 8.59 -13.91
CA ILE A 223 -8.05 8.09 -15.29
C ILE A 223 -6.68 7.49 -15.62
N MET A 224 -5.77 7.46 -14.64
CA MET A 224 -4.44 6.89 -14.84
C MET A 224 -4.54 5.40 -15.19
N PRO A 225 -3.89 4.95 -16.28
CA PRO A 225 -3.91 3.55 -16.68
C PRO A 225 -3.33 2.63 -15.60
N GLN A 226 -3.98 1.48 -15.41
CA GLN A 226 -3.52 0.48 -14.44
C GLN A 226 -2.10 -0.01 -14.74
N SER A 227 -1.71 -0.12 -16.00
CA SER A 227 -0.35 -0.50 -16.41
C SER A 227 0.71 0.51 -15.93
N VAL A 228 0.40 1.82 -15.96
CA VAL A 228 1.30 2.86 -15.43
C VAL A 228 1.43 2.73 -13.91
N LEU A 229 0.29 2.56 -13.22
CA LEU A 229 0.28 2.31 -11.77
C LEU A 229 1.03 1.03 -11.42
N GLY A 230 0.85 -0.03 -12.21
CA GLY A 230 1.49 -1.32 -12.00
C GLY A 230 3.02 -1.25 -12.06
N GLY A 231 3.58 -0.50 -13.02
CA GLY A 231 5.02 -0.28 -13.10
C GLY A 231 5.59 0.39 -11.85
N ALA A 232 4.89 1.37 -11.30
CA ALA A 232 5.25 2.03 -10.04
C ALA A 232 4.97 1.13 -8.81
N ALA A 233 3.82 0.45 -8.78
CA ALA A 233 3.37 -0.37 -7.67
C ALA A 233 4.31 -1.53 -7.36
N VAL A 234 4.86 -2.19 -8.38
CA VAL A 234 5.83 -3.27 -8.19
C VAL A 234 7.04 -2.78 -7.39
N ILE A 235 7.59 -1.61 -7.71
CA ILE A 235 8.71 -1.03 -6.96
C ILE A 235 8.28 -0.64 -5.54
N MET A 236 7.11 -0.01 -5.40
CA MET A 236 6.61 0.40 -4.09
C MET A 236 6.38 -0.79 -3.17
N PHE A 237 5.68 -1.81 -3.62
CA PHE A 237 5.38 -2.98 -2.80
C PHE A 237 6.62 -3.83 -2.50
N SER A 238 7.56 -3.93 -3.45
CA SER A 238 8.86 -4.55 -3.19
C SER A 238 9.67 -3.78 -2.16
N SER A 239 9.55 -2.46 -2.09
CA SER A 239 10.20 -1.64 -1.05
C SER A 239 9.60 -1.91 0.33
N ILE A 240 8.29 -2.18 0.44
CA ILE A 240 7.67 -2.62 1.71
C ILE A 240 8.24 -3.97 2.16
N VAL A 241 8.39 -4.93 1.22
CA VAL A 241 9.03 -6.22 1.51
C VAL A 241 10.45 -6.02 2.06
N MET A 242 11.25 -5.16 1.42
CA MET A 242 12.61 -4.85 1.88
C MET A 242 12.62 -4.20 3.26
N SER A 243 11.69 -3.27 3.54
CA SER A 243 11.53 -2.70 4.88
C SER A 243 11.18 -3.78 5.92
N GLY A 244 10.30 -4.69 5.57
CA GLY A 244 9.95 -5.83 6.42
C GLY A 244 11.14 -6.75 6.70
N ILE A 245 12.00 -7.01 5.71
CA ILE A 245 13.25 -7.76 5.87
C ILE A 245 14.21 -7.00 6.79
N GLN A 246 14.40 -5.70 6.57
CA GLN A 246 15.26 -4.87 7.43
C GLN A 246 14.82 -4.87 8.89
N LEU A 247 13.49 -4.80 9.15
CA LEU A 247 12.95 -4.88 10.50
C LEU A 247 13.19 -6.24 11.16
N ILE A 248 13.12 -7.34 10.40
CA ILE A 248 13.36 -8.69 10.91
C ILE A 248 14.84 -8.91 11.20
N THR A 249 15.72 -8.37 10.39
CA THR A 249 17.18 -8.55 10.50
C THR A 249 17.87 -7.50 11.39
N ARG A 250 17.13 -6.62 12.04
CA ARG A 250 17.68 -5.64 13.00
C ARG A 250 18.41 -6.31 14.17
N GLU A 251 17.81 -7.38 14.68
CA GLU A 251 18.42 -8.21 15.71
C GLU A 251 18.91 -9.51 15.10
N PRO A 252 19.93 -10.14 15.71
CA PRO A 252 20.38 -11.45 15.26
C PRO A 252 19.23 -12.45 15.23
N LEU A 253 19.07 -13.13 14.09
CA LEU A 253 18.02 -14.13 13.94
C LEU A 253 18.37 -15.37 14.76
N THR A 254 17.67 -15.54 15.86
CA THR A 254 17.74 -16.74 16.70
C THR A 254 16.88 -17.85 16.15
N ALA A 255 17.09 -19.10 16.56
CA ALA A 255 16.26 -20.24 16.15
C ALA A 255 14.78 -20.01 16.45
N ARG A 256 14.50 -19.39 17.61
CA ARG A 256 13.16 -19.02 18.03
C ARG A 256 12.54 -17.97 17.09
N SER A 257 13.24 -16.88 16.83
CA SER A 257 12.74 -15.80 15.96
C SER A 257 12.55 -16.28 14.52
N MET A 258 13.46 -17.11 14.00
CA MET A 258 13.31 -17.73 12.69
C MET A 258 12.06 -18.61 12.60
N THR A 259 11.79 -19.42 13.63
CA THR A 259 10.56 -20.26 13.67
C THR A 259 9.31 -19.39 13.66
N ILE A 260 9.25 -18.34 14.49
CA ILE A 260 8.09 -17.44 14.55
C ILE A 260 7.86 -16.78 13.18
N VAL A 261 8.90 -16.23 12.58
CA VAL A 261 8.80 -15.54 11.28
C VAL A 261 8.38 -16.52 10.19
N SER A 262 9.00 -17.70 10.11
CA SER A 262 8.72 -18.69 9.07
C SER A 262 7.29 -19.20 9.11
N VAL A 263 6.81 -19.58 10.30
CA VAL A 263 5.44 -20.10 10.44
C VAL A 263 4.41 -18.99 10.22
N ALA A 264 4.65 -17.79 10.77
CA ALA A 264 3.76 -16.65 10.59
C ALA A 264 3.65 -16.21 9.13
N LEU A 265 4.76 -16.19 8.38
CA LEU A 265 4.74 -15.89 6.94
C LEU A 265 4.09 -17.02 6.13
N GLY A 266 4.44 -18.26 6.42
CA GLY A 266 3.89 -19.42 5.71
C GLY A 266 2.38 -19.51 5.83
N LEU A 267 1.85 -19.40 7.05
CA LEU A 267 0.39 -19.41 7.28
C LEU A 267 -0.26 -18.11 6.81
N GLY A 268 0.36 -16.94 7.08
CA GLY A 268 -0.19 -15.66 6.68
C GLY A 268 -0.33 -15.54 5.18
N TYR A 269 0.77 -15.61 4.46
CA TYR A 269 0.75 -15.53 3.00
C TYR A 269 0.00 -16.69 2.35
N GLY A 270 0.18 -17.92 2.88
CA GLY A 270 -0.48 -19.11 2.35
C GLY A 270 -2.02 -19.04 2.43
N LEU A 271 -2.57 -18.63 3.58
CA LEU A 271 -4.02 -18.47 3.75
C LEU A 271 -4.55 -17.27 2.94
N GLY A 272 -3.78 -16.17 2.85
CA GLY A 272 -4.13 -15.03 2.01
C GLY A 272 -4.19 -15.38 0.52
N ALA A 273 -3.27 -16.23 0.05
CA ALA A 273 -3.24 -16.69 -1.34
C ALA A 273 -4.30 -17.77 -1.64
N ASN A 274 -4.70 -18.56 -0.65
CA ASN A 274 -5.60 -19.70 -0.77
C ASN A 274 -6.71 -19.66 0.29
N SER A 275 -7.52 -18.63 0.28
CA SER A 275 -8.63 -18.47 1.25
C SER A 275 -9.66 -19.61 1.18
N ALA A 276 -9.75 -20.32 0.05
CA ALA A 276 -10.61 -21.50 -0.12
C ALA A 276 -10.33 -22.63 0.92
N VAL A 277 -9.12 -22.71 1.46
CA VAL A 277 -8.76 -23.68 2.52
C VAL A 277 -9.62 -23.48 3.77
N LEU A 278 -10.11 -22.25 4.01
CA LEU A 278 -10.93 -21.90 5.16
C LEU A 278 -12.43 -22.15 4.92
N ALA A 279 -12.85 -22.61 3.74
CA ALA A 279 -14.26 -22.73 3.34
C ALA A 279 -15.09 -23.65 4.27
N GLY A 280 -14.46 -24.64 4.93
CA GLY A 280 -15.10 -25.53 5.89
C GLY A 280 -15.26 -24.96 7.30
N LEU A 281 -14.74 -23.76 7.58
CA LEU A 281 -14.79 -23.15 8.91
C LEU A 281 -15.99 -22.20 9.03
N PRO A 282 -16.41 -21.84 10.27
CA PRO A 282 -17.48 -20.87 10.49
C PRO A 282 -17.21 -19.55 9.74
N GLN A 283 -18.28 -18.92 9.24
CA GLN A 283 -18.18 -17.70 8.43
C GLN A 283 -17.39 -16.57 9.12
N ALA A 284 -17.49 -16.45 10.44
CA ALA A 284 -16.72 -15.48 11.21
C ALA A 284 -15.21 -15.70 11.09
N VAL A 285 -14.75 -16.97 11.07
CA VAL A 285 -13.34 -17.33 10.91
C VAL A 285 -12.88 -17.04 9.48
N GLN A 286 -13.71 -17.37 8.49
CA GLN A 286 -13.42 -17.07 7.09
C GLN A 286 -13.26 -15.56 6.86
N LEU A 287 -14.12 -14.72 7.45
CA LEU A 287 -14.05 -13.27 7.34
C LEU A 287 -12.77 -12.70 8.00
N VAL A 288 -12.38 -13.24 9.16
CA VAL A 288 -11.20 -12.76 9.90
C VAL A 288 -9.91 -13.21 9.24
N PHE A 289 -9.80 -14.47 8.83
CA PHE A 289 -8.54 -15.07 8.38
C PHE A 289 -8.44 -15.25 6.86
N GLY A 290 -9.56 -15.20 6.12
CA GLY A 290 -9.59 -15.40 4.67
C GLY A 290 -9.55 -14.10 3.87
N GLY A 291 -9.82 -12.95 4.48
CA GLY A 291 -9.86 -11.66 3.79
C GLY A 291 -8.49 -11.11 3.41
N SER A 292 -7.46 -11.42 4.18
CA SER A 292 -6.08 -11.01 3.88
C SER A 292 -5.08 -11.89 4.63
N GLY A 293 -3.88 -12.08 4.07
CA GLY A 293 -2.80 -12.83 4.73
C GLY A 293 -2.17 -12.10 5.94
N ILE A 294 -2.51 -10.86 6.16
CA ILE A 294 -1.92 -10.01 7.20
C ILE A 294 -2.40 -10.44 8.59
N VAL A 295 -3.72 -10.63 8.73
CA VAL A 295 -4.32 -11.02 10.02
C VAL A 295 -3.81 -12.37 10.53
N PRO A 296 -3.82 -13.46 9.72
CA PRO A 296 -3.25 -14.73 10.18
C PRO A 296 -1.75 -14.64 10.46
N ALA A 297 -0.98 -13.87 9.68
CA ALA A 297 0.45 -13.65 9.95
C ALA A 297 0.68 -12.98 11.30
N ALA A 298 -0.06 -11.91 11.60
CA ALA A 298 0.04 -11.19 12.86
C ALA A 298 -0.39 -12.08 14.06
N PHE A 299 -1.53 -12.76 13.92
CA PHE A 299 -2.05 -13.64 14.95
C PHE A 299 -1.07 -14.76 15.29
N VAL A 300 -0.57 -15.47 14.28
CA VAL A 300 0.40 -16.55 14.47
C VAL A 300 1.70 -16.03 15.09
N ALA A 301 2.20 -14.88 14.63
CA ALA A 301 3.41 -14.29 15.20
C ALA A 301 3.24 -13.96 16.69
N ILE A 302 2.12 -13.38 17.09
CA ILE A 302 1.81 -13.04 18.49
C ILE A 302 1.68 -14.32 19.31
N VAL A 303 0.89 -15.29 18.86
CA VAL A 303 0.65 -16.54 19.57
C VAL A 303 1.96 -17.31 19.77
N LEU A 304 2.76 -17.48 18.72
CA LEU A 304 4.04 -18.16 18.84
C LEU A 304 5.04 -17.40 19.71
N ASN A 305 5.01 -16.08 19.69
CA ASN A 305 5.88 -15.28 20.55
C ASN A 305 5.53 -15.44 22.05
N ILE A 306 4.26 -15.73 22.36
CA ILE A 306 3.83 -16.00 23.74
C ILE A 306 4.13 -17.45 24.13
N LEU A 307 3.86 -18.40 23.24
CA LEU A 307 3.94 -19.83 23.54
C LEU A 307 5.38 -20.37 23.54
N LEU A 308 6.24 -19.88 22.67
CA LEU A 308 7.61 -20.39 22.57
C LEU A 308 8.45 -19.86 23.74
N PRO A 309 9.25 -20.72 24.38
CA PRO A 309 10.11 -20.33 25.49
C PRO A 309 11.10 -19.24 25.05
N LYS A 310 11.35 -18.29 25.95
CA LYS A 310 12.39 -17.28 25.71
C LYS A 310 13.76 -17.95 25.71
N GLU A 311 14.58 -17.61 24.74
CA GLU A 311 15.96 -18.08 24.70
C GLU A 311 16.73 -17.49 25.89
N LYS A 312 17.55 -18.31 26.53
CA LYS A 312 18.47 -17.84 27.56
C LYS A 312 19.53 -16.98 26.85
N PRO A 313 19.95 -15.84 27.45
CA PRO A 313 21.10 -15.11 26.94
C PRO A 313 22.27 -16.08 26.76
N ALA A 314 22.95 -16.01 25.61
CA ALA A 314 24.18 -16.79 25.44
C ALA A 314 25.13 -16.42 26.59
N GLU A 315 25.45 -17.36 27.44
CA GLU A 315 26.54 -17.23 28.40
C GLU A 315 27.84 -17.10 27.56
N ASN A 316 28.40 -15.89 27.52
CA ASN A 316 29.72 -15.63 26.95
C ASN A 316 30.82 -16.08 27.91
#